data_8cc501c380d390edd174395089a88da1
#
_entry.id   8cc501c380d390edd174395089a88da1
#
_cell.length_a   1.000
_cell.length_b   1.000
_cell.length_c   1.000
_cell.angle_alpha   90.00
_cell.angle_beta   90.00
_cell.angle_gamma   90.00
#
_symmetry.space_group_name_H-M   'P 1'
#
loop_
_entity.id
_entity.type
_entity.pdbx_description
1 polymer ?
#
loop_
_entity_poly.entity_id
_entity_poly.type
_entity_poly.pdbx_seq_one_letter_code
_entity_poly.pdbx_strand_id
1 'polypeptide(L)'
;PCVFMDDDGQAYIYNGGGGICKGGKLKDNMMELDGEMKVMEGLVDFHEATWIHKYKGKYYLSYSDNHNDDWNDGVEGDNRMHYAISDSPLGPWKHMGVYMDPTDSATNHGSIVEYKGQWYAFYHNSALSHHDWLRSICVDKLYYNEDGTIRMVEQRK
;
A
#
# COMPACT_ATOMS: atom_id res chain seq x y z
N PRO A 1 8.92 5.09 -2.43
CA PRO A 1 8.04 6.08 -3.06
C PRO A 1 7.15 5.41 -4.12
N CYS A 2 5.98 6.01 -4.36
CA CYS A 2 5.04 5.62 -5.40
C CYS A 2 4.66 6.87 -6.20
N VAL A 3 4.53 6.72 -7.50
CA VAL A 3 3.98 7.76 -8.38
C VAL A 3 2.65 7.26 -8.95
N PHE A 4 1.64 8.11 -8.89
CA PHE A 4 0.31 7.85 -9.39
C PHE A 4 -0.07 8.91 -10.42
N MET A 5 -0.54 8.47 -11.58
CA MET A 5 -1.11 9.32 -12.61
C MET A 5 -2.63 9.25 -12.53
N ASP A 6 -3.28 10.36 -12.26
CA ASP A 6 -4.74 10.43 -12.21
C ASP A 6 -5.35 10.55 -13.61
N ASP A 7 -6.66 10.36 -13.72
CA ASP A 7 -7.41 10.36 -14.99
C ASP A 7 -7.37 11.72 -15.72
N ASP A 8 -7.14 12.81 -14.99
CA ASP A 8 -6.98 14.16 -15.54
C ASP A 8 -5.55 14.45 -16.03
N GLY A 9 -4.63 13.48 -15.89
CA GLY A 9 -3.23 13.61 -16.28
C GLY A 9 -2.34 14.22 -15.21
N GLN A 10 -2.87 14.60 -14.04
CA GLN A 10 -2.04 15.08 -12.93
C GLN A 10 -1.30 13.93 -12.28
N ALA A 11 0.01 14.05 -12.19
CA ALA A 11 0.84 13.11 -11.46
C ALA A 11 1.02 13.51 -9.98
N TYR A 12 1.05 12.50 -9.13
CA TYR A 12 1.27 12.63 -7.69
C TYR A 12 2.40 11.71 -7.26
N ILE A 13 3.20 12.18 -6.31
CA ILE A 13 4.22 11.36 -5.66
C ILE A 13 3.90 11.18 -4.19
N TYR A 14 4.12 9.97 -3.70
CA TYR A 14 3.95 9.62 -2.29
C TYR A 14 5.21 8.94 -1.79
N ASN A 15 5.62 9.32 -0.61
CA ASN A 15 6.74 8.69 0.08
C ASN A 15 6.49 8.71 1.59
N GLY A 16 7.23 7.88 2.28
CA GLY A 16 7.16 7.84 3.73
C GLY A 16 8.07 6.78 4.30
N GLY A 17 8.23 6.88 5.59
CA GLY A 17 8.98 5.97 6.43
C GLY A 17 9.03 6.54 7.84
N GLY A 18 9.26 5.65 8.83
CA GLY A 18 9.34 6.09 10.22
C GLY A 18 8.04 6.69 10.77
N GLY A 19 6.90 6.22 10.27
CA GLY A 19 5.58 6.62 10.78
C GLY A 19 4.92 7.80 10.07
N ILE A 20 5.58 8.43 9.09
CA ILE A 20 5.02 9.60 8.38
C ILE A 20 4.97 9.32 6.86
N CYS A 21 3.77 9.42 6.30
CA CYS A 21 3.54 9.43 4.87
C CYS A 21 3.30 10.86 4.38
N LYS A 22 3.92 11.24 3.27
CA LYS A 22 3.69 12.51 2.59
C LYS A 22 3.31 12.28 1.14
N GLY A 23 2.47 13.16 0.59
CA GLY A 23 2.09 13.18 -0.81
C GLY A 23 2.12 14.58 -1.38
N GLY A 24 2.36 14.72 -2.67
CA GLY A 24 2.38 15.99 -3.36
C GLY A 24 2.18 15.85 -4.85
N LYS A 25 1.86 16.96 -5.52
CA LYS A 25 1.76 17.01 -6.97
C LYS A 25 3.15 17.06 -7.60
N LEU A 26 3.28 16.44 -8.77
CA LEU A 26 4.42 16.61 -9.67
C LEU A 26 4.07 17.59 -10.80
N LYS A 27 5.06 18.33 -11.26
CA LYS A 27 4.97 19.08 -12.50
C LYS A 27 4.97 18.12 -13.71
N ASP A 28 4.58 18.60 -14.87
CA ASP A 28 4.50 17.80 -16.11
C ASP A 28 5.83 17.11 -16.48
N ASN A 29 6.96 17.68 -16.05
CA ASN A 29 8.27 17.08 -16.28
C ASN A 29 8.57 15.86 -15.39
N MET A 30 7.71 15.54 -14.42
CA MET A 30 7.83 14.42 -13.48
C MET A 30 9.10 14.43 -12.60
N MET A 31 9.84 15.54 -12.58
CA MET A 31 11.11 15.68 -11.84
C MET A 31 11.03 16.69 -10.71
N GLU A 32 10.01 17.52 -10.69
CA GLU A 32 9.86 18.60 -9.73
C GLU A 32 8.47 18.54 -9.07
N LEU A 33 8.43 18.95 -7.81
CA LEU A 33 7.15 19.15 -7.11
C LEU A 33 6.42 20.38 -7.65
N ASP A 34 5.12 20.26 -7.80
CA ASP A 34 4.20 21.39 -8.01
C ASP A 34 3.58 21.78 -6.69
N GLY A 35 4.30 22.57 -5.90
CA GLY A 35 3.94 22.96 -4.54
C GLY A 35 4.61 22.12 -3.46
N GLU A 36 4.00 22.06 -2.29
CA GLU A 36 4.56 21.41 -1.11
C GLU A 36 4.01 19.99 -0.91
N MET A 37 4.84 19.14 -0.34
CA MET A 37 4.41 17.83 0.15
C MET A 37 3.53 17.99 1.41
N LYS A 38 2.38 17.33 1.42
CA LYS A 38 1.45 17.32 2.56
C LYS A 38 1.55 16.00 3.31
N VAL A 39 1.35 16.03 4.62
CA VAL A 39 1.19 14.81 5.42
C VAL A 39 -0.14 14.16 5.03
N MET A 40 -0.12 12.85 4.83
CA MET A 40 -1.32 12.05 4.56
C MET A 40 -2.04 11.77 5.88
N GLU A 41 -2.96 12.66 6.25
CA GLU A 41 -3.71 12.56 7.51
C GLU A 41 -4.75 11.44 7.47
N GLY A 42 -4.94 10.77 8.61
CA GLY A 42 -5.94 9.70 8.80
C GLY A 42 -5.43 8.28 8.56
N LEU A 43 -4.13 8.11 8.30
CA LEU A 43 -3.47 6.80 8.28
C LEU A 43 -3.24 6.32 9.72
N VAL A 44 -3.40 5.02 9.95
CA VAL A 44 -3.17 4.37 11.25
C VAL A 44 -2.04 3.36 11.07
N ASP A 45 -1.10 3.34 12.01
CA ASP A 45 0.05 2.41 12.03
C ASP A 45 0.92 2.44 10.76
N PHE A 46 0.96 3.58 10.07
CA PHE A 46 1.80 3.73 8.88
C PHE A 46 3.27 3.59 9.23
N HIS A 47 3.95 2.67 8.54
CA HIS A 47 5.40 2.51 8.65
C HIS A 47 6.10 2.87 7.32
N GLU A 48 5.81 2.15 6.23
CA GLU A 48 6.43 2.36 4.93
C GLU A 48 5.63 1.70 3.78
N ALA A 49 6.26 1.47 2.62
CA ALA A 49 5.72 0.70 1.49
C ALA A 49 4.48 1.31 0.84
N THR A 50 4.48 2.61 0.67
CA THR A 50 3.35 3.36 0.11
C THR A 50 3.04 2.95 -1.32
N TRP A 51 1.77 2.65 -1.60
CA TRP A 51 1.22 2.44 -2.93
C TRP A 51 -0.13 3.13 -3.08
N ILE A 52 -0.41 3.67 -4.28
CA ILE A 52 -1.69 4.28 -4.63
C ILE A 52 -2.32 3.59 -5.82
N HIS A 53 -3.63 3.40 -5.76
CA HIS A 53 -4.45 3.06 -6.93
C HIS A 53 -5.83 3.69 -6.84
N LYS A 54 -6.60 3.64 -7.92
CA LYS A 54 -7.96 4.18 -7.99
C LYS A 54 -8.93 3.05 -8.34
N TYR A 55 -10.03 2.96 -7.60
CA TYR A 55 -11.10 2.00 -7.84
C TYR A 55 -12.46 2.67 -7.67
N LYS A 56 -13.31 2.60 -8.70
CA LYS A 56 -14.65 3.21 -8.72
C LYS A 56 -14.68 4.67 -8.26
N GLY A 57 -13.71 5.46 -8.72
CA GLY A 57 -13.62 6.89 -8.43
C GLY A 57 -13.07 7.23 -7.03
N LYS A 58 -12.72 6.25 -6.21
CA LYS A 58 -12.08 6.44 -4.90
C LYS A 58 -10.59 6.14 -5.00
N TYR A 59 -9.81 6.83 -4.17
CA TYR A 59 -8.37 6.61 -4.04
C TYR A 59 -8.09 5.68 -2.88
N TYR A 60 -7.18 4.74 -3.10
CA TYR A 60 -6.78 3.73 -2.12
C TYR A 60 -5.28 3.88 -1.89
N LEU A 61 -4.88 4.21 -0.69
CA LEU A 61 -3.48 4.24 -0.26
C LEU A 61 -3.22 3.01 0.58
N SER A 62 -2.34 2.14 0.11
CA SER A 62 -1.90 0.96 0.84
C SER A 62 -0.46 1.12 1.33
N TYR A 63 -0.15 0.49 2.45
CA TYR A 63 1.12 0.64 3.15
C TYR A 63 1.36 -0.52 4.11
N SER A 64 2.60 -0.69 4.57
CA SER A 64 2.90 -1.63 5.64
C SER A 64 2.91 -0.95 7.00
N ASP A 65 2.49 -1.68 8.01
CA ASP A 65 2.77 -1.36 9.41
C ASP A 65 4.12 -1.95 9.85
N ASN A 66 4.45 -1.76 11.12
CA ASN A 66 5.58 -2.40 11.77
C ASN A 66 5.15 -2.79 13.19
N HIS A 67 4.87 -4.05 13.37
CA HIS A 67 4.31 -4.60 14.61
C HIS A 67 5.37 -5.22 15.51
N ASN A 68 6.62 -4.85 15.32
CA ASN A 68 7.77 -5.40 16.07
C ASN A 68 7.64 -5.38 17.58
N ASP A 69 6.77 -4.51 18.09
CA ASP A 69 6.66 -4.32 19.54
C ASP A 69 5.58 -5.21 20.17
N ASP A 70 4.80 -5.93 19.38
CA ASP A 70 3.67 -6.73 19.88
C ASP A 70 3.73 -8.20 19.44
N TRP A 71 4.83 -8.84 19.74
CA TRP A 71 5.11 -10.26 19.46
C TRP A 71 4.09 -11.24 20.07
N ASN A 72 3.13 -10.75 20.84
CA ASN A 72 2.14 -11.56 21.53
C ASN A 72 0.74 -11.46 20.90
N ASP A 73 0.59 -10.80 19.76
CA ASP A 73 -0.71 -10.69 19.09
C ASP A 73 -1.13 -11.97 18.35
N GLY A 74 -0.24 -12.97 18.33
CA GLY A 74 -0.50 -14.26 17.66
C GLY A 74 -0.25 -14.25 16.16
N VAL A 75 0.30 -13.16 15.62
CA VAL A 75 0.67 -13.05 14.22
C VAL A 75 2.18 -13.21 14.09
N GLU A 76 2.63 -14.22 13.35
CA GLU A 76 4.05 -14.38 13.03
C GLU A 76 4.42 -13.40 11.90
N GLY A 77 5.42 -12.55 12.14
CA GLY A 77 5.92 -11.55 11.19
C GLY A 77 5.37 -10.14 11.48
N ASP A 78 6.13 -9.16 11.08
CA ASP A 78 6.01 -7.81 11.63
C ASP A 78 5.28 -6.83 10.76
N ASN A 79 4.99 -7.12 9.50
CA ASN A 79 4.52 -6.11 8.55
C ASN A 79 3.24 -6.56 7.86
N ARG A 80 2.10 -6.19 8.44
CA ARG A 80 0.79 -6.34 7.77
C ARG A 80 0.62 -5.23 6.73
N MET A 81 -0.15 -5.50 5.69
CA MET A 81 -0.51 -4.48 4.71
C MET A 81 -1.87 -3.88 5.05
N HIS A 82 -1.86 -2.60 5.36
CA HIS A 82 -3.04 -1.78 5.62
C HIS A 82 -3.47 -1.01 4.37
N TYR A 83 -4.69 -0.46 4.41
CA TYR A 83 -5.13 0.49 3.42
C TYR A 83 -6.07 1.54 4.01
N ALA A 84 -6.12 2.66 3.31
CA ALA A 84 -7.02 3.76 3.59
C ALA A 84 -7.68 4.25 2.30
N ILE A 85 -8.87 4.82 2.39
CA ILE A 85 -9.66 5.32 1.26
C ILE A 85 -9.86 6.83 1.39
N SER A 86 -9.86 7.54 0.25
CA SER A 86 -10.16 8.97 0.18
C SER A 86 -10.96 9.30 -1.08
N ASP A 87 -11.67 10.44 -1.03
CA ASP A 87 -12.29 11.07 -2.20
C ASP A 87 -11.30 11.94 -3.01
N SER A 88 -10.11 12.19 -2.45
CA SER A 88 -9.08 13.02 -3.06
C SER A 88 -7.72 12.32 -3.03
N PRO A 89 -6.86 12.52 -4.05
CA PRO A 89 -5.55 11.88 -4.12
C PRO A 89 -4.60 12.28 -2.98
N LEU A 90 -4.82 13.42 -2.35
CA LEU A 90 -4.02 13.89 -1.21
C LEU A 90 -4.75 13.83 0.13
N GLY A 91 -5.81 13.04 0.22
CA GLY A 91 -6.60 12.87 1.43
C GLY A 91 -7.64 13.98 1.68
N PRO A 92 -8.23 14.06 2.90
CA PRO A 92 -7.92 13.20 4.05
C PRO A 92 -8.28 11.74 3.83
N TRP A 93 -7.58 10.86 4.53
CA TRP A 93 -7.70 9.41 4.40
C TRP A 93 -8.54 8.82 5.53
N LYS A 94 -9.34 7.83 5.19
CA LYS A 94 -10.06 7.00 6.17
C LYS A 94 -9.42 5.62 6.20
N HIS A 95 -8.79 5.28 7.31
CA HIS A 95 -8.23 3.95 7.51
C HIS A 95 -9.31 2.88 7.49
N MET A 96 -9.09 1.79 6.78
CA MET A 96 -10.06 0.72 6.55
C MET A 96 -9.64 -0.60 7.19
N GLY A 97 -8.40 -0.73 7.62
CA GLY A 97 -7.88 -1.94 8.25
C GLY A 97 -6.79 -2.64 7.43
N VAL A 98 -6.54 -3.87 7.79
CA VAL A 98 -5.57 -4.77 7.14
C VAL A 98 -6.23 -5.46 5.96
N TYR A 99 -5.51 -5.58 4.82
CA TYR A 99 -5.97 -6.36 3.67
C TYR A 99 -5.07 -7.56 3.36
N MET A 100 -3.90 -7.65 3.99
CA MET A 100 -3.01 -8.79 3.85
C MET A 100 -2.19 -8.99 5.13
N ASP A 101 -2.15 -10.22 5.61
CA ASP A 101 -1.34 -10.64 6.74
C ASP A 101 0.16 -10.59 6.43
N PRO A 102 1.04 -10.64 7.45
CA PRO A 102 2.47 -10.74 7.23
C PRO A 102 2.84 -11.94 6.35
N THR A 103 3.95 -11.79 5.65
CA THR A 103 4.61 -12.91 4.96
C THR A 103 5.69 -13.50 5.87
N ASP A 104 6.36 -14.56 5.43
CA ASP A 104 7.53 -15.14 6.10
C ASP A 104 8.83 -14.29 5.94
N SER A 105 8.71 -13.07 5.44
CA SER A 105 9.81 -12.10 5.32
C SER A 105 9.70 -11.05 6.41
N ALA A 106 10.81 -10.59 6.94
CA ALA A 106 10.88 -9.56 7.99
C ALA A 106 10.31 -8.20 7.57
N THR A 107 10.00 -7.99 6.29
CA THR A 107 9.33 -6.80 5.77
C THR A 107 8.26 -7.21 4.75
N ASN A 108 7.30 -6.34 4.53
CA ASN A 108 6.32 -6.51 3.48
C ASN A 108 6.23 -5.24 2.62
N HIS A 109 6.13 -5.41 1.33
CA HIS A 109 6.01 -4.31 0.38
C HIS A 109 5.12 -4.76 -0.77
N GLY A 110 4.06 -4.00 -1.06
CA GLY A 110 3.07 -4.43 -2.02
C GLY A 110 2.66 -3.37 -3.03
N SER A 111 2.00 -3.85 -4.07
CA SER A 111 1.28 -3.00 -5.03
C SER A 111 -0.03 -3.66 -5.43
N ILE A 112 -1.01 -2.85 -5.78
CA ILE A 112 -2.34 -3.31 -6.21
C ILE A 112 -2.57 -2.78 -7.62
N VAL A 113 -2.81 -3.69 -8.57
CA VAL A 113 -2.91 -3.35 -10.00
C VAL A 113 -4.09 -4.09 -10.63
N GLU A 114 -4.80 -3.40 -11.51
CA GLU A 114 -5.82 -4.01 -12.37
C GLU A 114 -5.18 -4.45 -13.70
N TYR A 115 -5.47 -5.66 -14.10
CA TYR A 115 -5.07 -6.18 -15.40
C TYR A 115 -6.21 -7.01 -16.03
N LYS A 116 -6.66 -6.59 -17.19
CA LYS A 116 -7.74 -7.26 -17.95
C LYS A 116 -9.01 -7.53 -17.13
N GLY A 117 -9.43 -6.57 -16.34
CA GLY A 117 -10.66 -6.65 -15.53
C GLY A 117 -10.52 -7.43 -14.21
N GLN A 118 -9.31 -7.87 -13.87
CA GLN A 118 -9.01 -8.54 -12.61
C GLN A 118 -7.99 -7.73 -11.82
N TRP A 119 -8.26 -7.52 -10.53
CA TRP A 119 -7.32 -6.91 -9.60
C TRP A 119 -6.37 -7.93 -9.01
N TYR A 120 -5.12 -7.51 -8.80
CA TYR A 120 -4.05 -8.33 -8.25
C TYR A 120 -3.31 -7.58 -7.16
N ALA A 121 -2.95 -8.29 -6.09
CA ALA A 121 -1.98 -7.85 -5.11
C ALA A 121 -0.62 -8.48 -5.43
N PHE A 122 0.39 -7.65 -5.63
CA PHE A 122 1.78 -8.06 -5.73
C PHE A 122 2.44 -7.83 -4.39
N TYR A 123 3.23 -8.76 -3.94
CA TYR A 123 3.96 -8.69 -2.69
C TYR A 123 5.22 -9.56 -2.77
N HIS A 124 5.91 -9.78 -1.68
CA HIS A 124 7.06 -10.70 -1.67
C HIS A 124 7.03 -11.58 -0.43
N ASN A 125 7.74 -12.71 -0.53
CA ASN A 125 8.06 -13.58 0.58
C ASN A 125 9.48 -14.14 0.45
N SER A 126 9.94 -14.88 1.44
CA SER A 126 11.22 -15.58 1.44
C SER A 126 11.07 -17.12 1.41
N ALA A 127 9.87 -17.64 1.12
CA ALA A 127 9.56 -19.07 1.16
C ALA A 127 10.48 -19.95 0.31
N LEU A 128 10.92 -19.45 -0.85
CA LEU A 128 11.82 -20.21 -1.74
C LEU A 128 13.28 -20.20 -1.28
N SER A 129 13.74 -19.10 -0.69
CA SER A 129 15.13 -18.93 -0.30
C SER A 129 15.39 -19.33 1.15
N HIS A 130 14.37 -19.29 2.01
CA HIS A 130 14.46 -19.37 3.47
C HIS A 130 15.44 -18.34 4.04
N HIS A 131 15.52 -17.16 3.38
CA HIS A 131 16.42 -16.09 3.77
C HIS A 131 15.80 -14.73 3.49
N ASP A 132 15.60 -13.91 4.51
CA ASP A 132 14.85 -12.63 4.48
C ASP A 132 15.30 -11.64 3.38
N TRP A 133 16.57 -11.66 3.03
CA TRP A 133 17.11 -10.75 2.02
C TRP A 133 16.99 -11.27 0.58
N LEU A 134 16.65 -12.54 0.40
CA LEU A 134 16.48 -13.17 -0.90
C LEU A 134 14.99 -13.40 -1.18
N ARG A 135 14.32 -12.31 -1.51
CA ARG A 135 12.86 -12.24 -1.67
C ARG A 135 12.40 -12.70 -3.04
N SER A 136 11.27 -13.40 -3.06
CA SER A 136 10.58 -13.83 -4.27
C SER A 136 9.30 -13.04 -4.45
N ILE A 137 9.01 -12.62 -5.69
CA ILE A 137 7.77 -11.92 -6.02
C ILE A 137 6.60 -12.91 -5.98
N CYS A 138 5.55 -12.53 -5.29
CA CYS A 138 4.28 -13.22 -5.24
C CYS A 138 3.18 -12.36 -5.86
N VAL A 139 2.15 -13.02 -6.39
CA VAL A 139 0.96 -12.36 -6.92
C VAL A 139 -0.26 -13.20 -6.63
N ASP A 140 -1.28 -12.58 -6.07
CA ASP A 140 -2.58 -13.19 -5.84
C ASP A 140 -3.71 -12.27 -6.32
N LYS A 141 -4.87 -12.87 -6.59
CA LYS A 141 -6.05 -12.11 -6.96
C LYS A 141 -6.56 -11.30 -5.77
N LEU A 142 -6.91 -10.07 -6.05
CA LEU A 142 -7.53 -9.19 -5.06
C LEU A 142 -8.99 -8.95 -5.45
N TYR A 143 -9.85 -8.93 -4.44
CA TYR A 143 -11.28 -8.73 -4.61
C TYR A 143 -11.78 -7.60 -3.71
N TYR A 144 -12.78 -6.88 -4.19
CA TYR A 144 -13.50 -5.87 -3.44
C TYR A 144 -14.87 -6.40 -3.02
N ASN A 145 -15.35 -5.94 -1.88
CA ASN A 145 -16.74 -6.07 -1.49
C ASN A 145 -17.59 -5.02 -2.23
N GLU A 146 -18.91 -5.16 -2.14
CA GLU A 146 -19.85 -4.22 -2.78
C GLU A 146 -19.69 -2.78 -2.26
N ASP A 147 -19.34 -2.62 -0.99
CA ASP A 147 -19.09 -1.33 -0.34
C ASP A 147 -17.72 -0.70 -0.68
N GLY A 148 -16.91 -1.38 -1.50
CA GLY A 148 -15.57 -0.93 -1.90
C GLY A 148 -14.45 -1.32 -0.93
N THR A 149 -14.73 -2.02 0.17
CA THR A 149 -13.67 -2.56 1.03
C THR A 149 -12.91 -3.67 0.32
N ILE A 150 -11.61 -3.78 0.59
CA ILE A 150 -10.78 -4.87 0.08
C ILE A 150 -11.01 -6.12 0.93
N ARG A 151 -11.23 -7.26 0.28
CA ARG A 151 -11.22 -8.55 0.97
C ARG A 151 -9.81 -8.93 1.36
N MET A 152 -9.67 -9.61 2.50
CA MET A 152 -8.38 -10.16 2.92
C MET A 152 -7.78 -11.00 1.78
N VAL A 153 -6.52 -10.73 1.43
CA VAL A 153 -5.81 -11.47 0.38
C VAL A 153 -5.42 -12.84 0.91
N GLU A 154 -5.85 -13.87 0.19
CA GLU A 154 -5.44 -15.26 0.46
C GLU A 154 -4.06 -15.47 -0.17
N GLN A 155 -3.02 -15.41 0.66
CA GLN A 155 -1.65 -15.58 0.21
C GLN A 155 -1.37 -17.04 -0.20
N ARG A 156 -0.65 -17.22 -1.30
CA ARG A 156 -0.10 -18.52 -1.66
C ARG A 156 1.02 -18.91 -0.70
N LYS A 157 0.91 -20.12 -0.18
CA LYS A 157 1.95 -20.72 0.66
C LYS A 157 2.99 -21.43 -0.20
#